data_b0b1532928330fb10747f6f4802060ff
#
_entry.id   b0b1532928330fb10747f6f4802060ff
#
_cell.length_a   1.000
_cell.length_b   1.000
_cell.length_c   1.000
_cell.angle_alpha   90.00
_cell.angle_beta   90.00
_cell.angle_gamma   90.00
#
_symmetry.space_group_name_H-M   'P 1'
#
loop_
_entity.id
_entity.type
_entity.pdbx_description
1 polymer ?
#
loop_
_entity_poly.entity_id
_entity_poly.type
_entity_poly.pdbx_seq_one_letter_code
_entity_poly.pdbx_strand_id
1 'polypeptide(L)'
;IVRDDEEALARLQGIADAWLMHDREIVTRVDDSVGRVVSGVGAAYRPRLPAAEDRGEYAAPTVQFIRRARGYTPQAIKLAKSGPSVLATGGFLKNTICLTRGDEAFLSQHIGDLDNAPTCRALEETAQRLMDLLEIEPELVAHDLHPDFHSTRFACDFARGRGLKSIAVQHHHAHIAAVAAEHGATGPLLGLALDGVGMGTDKGVWGGELLQVDNERFARLGHLRALALPGGDKAAREPWRMAAAALFALGRGGEI
;
A
#
# COMPACT_ATOMS: atom_id res chain seq x y z
N ILE A 1 -14.66 6.92 8.43
CA ILE A 1 -15.68 6.03 9.03
C ILE A 1 -15.80 6.39 10.51
N VAL A 2 -17.04 6.65 10.94
CA VAL A 2 -17.38 6.94 12.34
C VAL A 2 -17.35 5.63 13.15
N ARG A 3 -16.91 5.67 14.39
CA ARG A 3 -16.71 4.49 15.22
C ARG A 3 -17.59 4.46 16.47
N ASP A 4 -17.97 5.61 16.98
CA ASP A 4 -18.84 5.74 18.15
C ASP A 4 -20.10 6.53 17.84
N ASP A 5 -21.11 6.35 18.67
CA ASP A 5 -22.45 6.90 18.48
C ASP A 5 -22.48 8.43 18.60
N GLU A 6 -21.71 9.02 19.51
CA GLU A 6 -21.65 10.48 19.68
C GLU A 6 -21.02 11.14 18.47
N GLU A 7 -19.91 10.58 17.95
CA GLU A 7 -19.28 11.03 16.71
C GLU A 7 -20.24 10.87 15.53
N ALA A 8 -21.02 9.77 15.47
CA ALA A 8 -22.01 9.52 14.41
C ALA A 8 -23.07 10.61 14.39
N LEU A 9 -23.68 10.88 15.53
CA LEU A 9 -24.72 11.89 15.66
C LEU A 9 -24.20 13.27 15.28
N ALA A 10 -23.01 13.65 15.77
CA ALA A 10 -22.42 14.95 15.49
C ALA A 10 -22.06 15.16 14.01
N ARG A 11 -21.45 14.14 13.37
CA ARG A 11 -20.94 14.26 11.99
C ARG A 11 -22.00 14.04 10.91
N LEU A 12 -23.06 13.29 11.20
CA LEU A 12 -24.11 12.97 10.25
C LEU A 12 -25.34 13.87 10.41
N GLN A 13 -25.31 14.78 11.35
CA GLN A 13 -26.36 15.78 11.53
C GLN A 13 -26.51 16.63 10.26
N GLY A 14 -27.74 16.72 9.76
CA GLY A 14 -28.04 17.43 8.51
C GLY A 14 -27.74 16.65 7.23
N ILE A 15 -27.23 15.40 7.35
CA ILE A 15 -27.03 14.48 6.23
C ILE A 15 -28.07 13.37 6.26
N ALA A 16 -28.35 12.82 7.45
CA ALA A 16 -29.33 11.76 7.65
C ALA A 16 -30.54 12.26 8.45
N ASP A 17 -31.73 11.75 8.11
CA ASP A 17 -32.99 12.06 8.80
C ASP A 17 -33.23 11.15 10.02
N ALA A 18 -32.56 9.99 10.05
CA ALA A 18 -32.64 9.01 11.13
C ALA A 18 -31.35 8.18 11.23
N TRP A 19 -31.11 7.65 12.43
CA TRP A 19 -29.94 6.80 12.71
C TRP A 19 -30.40 5.47 13.30
N LEU A 20 -29.89 4.38 12.74
CA LEU A 20 -30.00 3.06 13.34
C LEU A 20 -28.74 2.82 14.18
N MET A 21 -28.89 2.92 15.49
CA MET A 21 -27.81 2.76 16.46
C MET A 21 -27.74 1.30 16.92
N HIS A 22 -26.61 0.90 17.49
CA HIS A 22 -26.40 -0.42 18.08
C HIS A 22 -25.53 -0.30 19.34
N ASP A 23 -25.65 -1.29 20.21
CA ASP A 23 -24.94 -1.37 21.50
C ASP A 23 -23.57 -2.08 21.44
N ARG A 24 -23.09 -2.40 20.25
CA ARG A 24 -21.77 -3.02 20.07
C ARG A 24 -20.70 -1.98 19.88
N GLU A 25 -19.59 -2.15 20.59
CA GLU A 25 -18.37 -1.37 20.32
C GLU A 25 -17.78 -1.70 18.94
N ILE A 26 -17.51 -0.68 18.14
CA ILE A 26 -16.77 -0.82 16.89
C ILE A 26 -15.27 -0.74 17.21
N VAL A 27 -14.66 -1.87 17.43
CA VAL A 27 -13.26 -2.00 17.82
C VAL A 27 -12.30 -1.53 16.72
N THR A 28 -12.64 -1.79 15.45
CA THR A 28 -11.79 -1.45 14.30
C THR A 28 -12.59 -0.77 13.19
N ARG A 29 -12.06 0.34 12.68
CA ARG A 29 -12.56 0.92 11.43
C ARG A 29 -12.13 0.03 10.27
N VAL A 30 -13.10 -0.52 9.56
CA VAL A 30 -12.85 -1.36 8.39
C VAL A 30 -13.76 -0.92 7.26
N ASP A 31 -13.16 -0.55 6.14
CA ASP A 31 -13.88 -0.27 4.89
C ASP A 31 -14.19 -1.59 4.15
N ASP A 32 -15.03 -1.53 3.12
CA ASP A 32 -15.31 -2.69 2.30
C ASP A 32 -14.15 -3.00 1.36
N SER A 33 -13.95 -4.29 1.11
CA SER A 33 -13.02 -4.74 0.07
C SER A 33 -13.54 -4.35 -1.30
N VAL A 34 -12.65 -3.88 -2.17
CA VAL A 34 -12.94 -3.55 -3.55
C VAL A 34 -12.09 -4.43 -4.46
N GLY A 35 -12.74 -5.18 -5.31
CA GLY A 35 -12.08 -6.06 -6.25
C GLY A 35 -12.75 -6.05 -7.61
N ARG A 36 -12.05 -6.57 -8.61
CA ARG A 36 -12.61 -6.88 -9.93
C ARG A 36 -12.48 -8.35 -10.24
N VAL A 37 -13.47 -8.88 -10.91
CA VAL A 37 -13.42 -10.24 -11.44
C VAL A 37 -12.72 -10.18 -12.80
N VAL A 38 -11.63 -10.93 -12.94
CA VAL A 38 -10.91 -11.05 -14.21
C VAL A 38 -11.27 -12.40 -14.82
N SER A 39 -11.96 -12.37 -15.96
CA SER A 39 -12.33 -13.57 -16.73
C SER A 39 -11.28 -13.83 -17.80
N GLY A 40 -10.81 -15.08 -17.93
CA GLY A 40 -10.09 -15.53 -19.12
C GLY A 40 -8.62 -15.15 -19.25
N VAL A 41 -7.93 -14.69 -18.21
CA VAL A 41 -6.46 -14.59 -18.24
C VAL A 41 -5.89 -15.85 -17.64
N GLY A 42 -5.13 -16.59 -18.45
CA GLY A 42 -4.53 -17.86 -18.04
C GLY A 42 -3.74 -17.73 -16.73
N ALA A 43 -3.87 -18.72 -15.96
CA ALA A 43 -3.22 -19.23 -14.74
C ALA A 43 -2.09 -18.47 -14.00
N ALA A 44 -1.94 -17.16 -14.16
CA ALA A 44 -0.87 -16.41 -13.51
C ALA A 44 -1.20 -15.96 -12.06
N TYR A 45 -2.48 -15.91 -11.68
CA TYR A 45 -2.88 -15.57 -10.31
C TYR A 45 -3.88 -16.59 -9.76
N ARG A 46 -3.40 -17.53 -8.98
CA ARG A 46 -4.22 -18.33 -8.07
C ARG A 46 -3.97 -17.83 -6.66
N PRO A 47 -4.91 -17.13 -6.01
CA PRO A 47 -4.89 -17.11 -4.56
C PRO A 47 -5.04 -18.58 -4.14
N ARG A 48 -4.05 -19.11 -3.39
CA ARG A 48 -4.15 -20.46 -2.81
C ARG A 48 -5.28 -20.46 -1.78
N LEU A 49 -6.50 -20.67 -2.24
CA LEU A 49 -7.55 -21.23 -1.40
C LEU A 49 -7.23 -22.73 -1.20
N PRO A 50 -7.51 -23.29 -0.01
CA PRO A 50 -7.26 -24.71 0.24
C PRO A 50 -7.97 -25.55 -0.82
N ALA A 51 -7.32 -26.61 -1.28
CA ALA A 51 -7.64 -27.45 -2.41
C ALA A 51 -9.14 -27.75 -2.57
N ALA A 52 -9.72 -27.20 -3.64
CA ALA A 52 -10.86 -27.81 -4.28
C ALA A 52 -10.33 -28.56 -5.50
N GLU A 53 -10.69 -29.83 -5.55
CA GLU A 53 -10.28 -30.79 -6.56
C GLU A 53 -10.51 -30.30 -7.98
N ASP A 54 -9.57 -30.66 -8.82
CA ASP A 54 -9.50 -30.51 -10.28
C ASP A 54 -10.87 -30.69 -10.98
N ARG A 55 -11.47 -29.59 -11.40
CA ARG A 55 -12.61 -29.60 -12.33
C ARG A 55 -12.26 -28.81 -13.57
N GLY A 56 -12.15 -29.55 -14.64
CA GLY A 56 -11.80 -29.22 -15.99
C GLY A 56 -12.08 -27.81 -16.52
N GLU A 57 -11.13 -27.34 -17.27
CA GLU A 57 -11.12 -26.45 -18.44
C GLU A 57 -11.83 -25.08 -18.45
N TYR A 58 -12.47 -24.63 -17.36
CA TYR A 58 -12.86 -23.24 -17.16
C TYR A 58 -12.07 -22.67 -15.99
N ALA A 59 -11.07 -21.83 -16.27
CA ALA A 59 -10.39 -21.07 -15.25
C ALA A 59 -11.44 -20.31 -14.42
N ALA A 60 -11.57 -20.67 -13.13
CA ALA A 60 -12.47 -19.97 -12.23
C ALA A 60 -12.14 -18.47 -12.24
N PRO A 61 -13.15 -17.60 -12.24
CA PRO A 61 -12.91 -16.17 -12.26
C PRO A 61 -12.03 -15.78 -11.05
N THR A 62 -10.95 -15.08 -11.34
CA THR A 62 -9.99 -14.65 -10.31
C THR A 62 -10.37 -13.26 -9.83
N VAL A 63 -10.46 -13.08 -8.51
CA VAL A 63 -10.67 -11.75 -7.92
C VAL A 63 -9.32 -11.07 -7.79
N GLN A 64 -9.15 -9.93 -8.47
CA GLN A 64 -8.03 -9.03 -8.27
C GLN A 64 -8.46 -7.91 -7.32
N PHE A 65 -7.79 -7.79 -6.17
CA PHE A 65 -8.10 -6.77 -5.19
C PHE A 65 -7.52 -5.41 -5.62
N ILE A 66 -8.39 -4.38 -5.58
CA ILE A 66 -8.01 -2.96 -5.66
C ILE A 66 -7.80 -2.44 -4.23
N ARG A 67 -8.66 -2.88 -3.30
CA ARG A 67 -8.56 -2.62 -1.86
C ARG A 67 -8.88 -3.91 -1.12
N ARG A 68 -7.95 -4.37 -0.30
CA ARG A 68 -8.16 -5.53 0.56
C ARG A 68 -8.53 -5.06 1.97
N ALA A 69 -9.72 -5.41 2.43
CA ALA A 69 -10.25 -4.97 3.71
C ALA A 69 -11.21 -6.02 4.30
N ARG A 70 -12.44 -5.65 4.66
CA ARG A 70 -13.42 -6.54 5.30
C ARG A 70 -13.56 -7.87 4.59
N GLY A 71 -13.51 -8.97 5.35
CA GLY A 71 -13.61 -10.34 4.86
C GLY A 71 -12.30 -10.97 4.37
N TYR A 72 -11.25 -10.16 4.16
CA TYR A 72 -9.97 -10.61 3.61
C TYR A 72 -8.75 -10.19 4.42
N THR A 73 -8.89 -9.27 5.34
CA THR A 73 -7.81 -8.89 6.27
C THR A 73 -8.13 -9.37 7.68
N PRO A 74 -7.14 -9.84 8.44
CA PRO A 74 -5.72 -10.01 8.13
C PRO A 74 -5.37 -11.42 7.61
N GLN A 75 -6.10 -11.97 6.64
CA GLN A 75 -5.77 -13.28 6.06
C GLN A 75 -4.34 -13.31 5.54
N ALA A 76 -3.58 -14.35 5.88
CA ALA A 76 -2.19 -14.50 5.48
C ALA A 76 -2.02 -14.60 3.96
N ILE A 77 -0.99 -13.93 3.46
CA ILE A 77 -0.44 -14.12 2.11
C ILE A 77 0.83 -14.95 2.26
N LYS A 78 0.91 -16.06 1.55
CA LYS A 78 2.07 -16.96 1.62
C LYS A 78 3.22 -16.39 0.80
N LEU A 79 4.37 -16.22 1.45
CA LEU A 79 5.61 -15.78 0.82
C LEU A 79 6.41 -16.97 0.31
N ALA A 80 7.26 -16.75 -0.68
CA ALA A 80 8.12 -17.78 -1.26
C ALA A 80 9.24 -18.22 -0.30
N LYS A 81 9.60 -17.39 0.67
CA LYS A 81 10.67 -17.65 1.64
C LYS A 81 10.23 -17.24 3.04
N SER A 82 10.70 -17.96 4.04
CA SER A 82 10.60 -17.57 5.44
C SER A 82 11.63 -16.51 5.78
N GLY A 83 11.24 -15.56 6.64
CA GLY A 83 12.07 -14.47 7.10
C GLY A 83 11.76 -14.06 8.54
N PRO A 84 12.43 -13.02 9.06
CA PRO A 84 12.14 -12.46 10.38
C PRO A 84 10.76 -11.84 10.43
N SER A 85 10.27 -11.58 11.65
CA SER A 85 9.04 -10.81 11.84
C SER A 85 9.31 -9.33 11.58
N VAL A 86 8.64 -8.76 10.58
CA VAL A 86 8.83 -7.38 10.12
C VAL A 86 7.52 -6.62 10.25
N LEU A 87 7.57 -5.43 10.87
CA LEU A 87 6.52 -4.43 10.76
C LEU A 87 6.86 -3.47 9.62
N ALA A 88 6.11 -3.51 8.51
CA ALA A 88 6.24 -2.58 7.41
C ALA A 88 5.11 -1.54 7.45
N THR A 89 5.47 -0.26 7.52
CA THR A 89 4.52 0.84 7.79
C THR A 89 3.93 1.50 6.53
N GLY A 90 4.36 1.07 5.34
CA GLY A 90 3.85 1.59 4.07
C GLY A 90 4.28 3.02 3.75
N GLY A 91 3.71 3.56 2.68
CA GLY A 91 3.94 4.93 2.21
C GLY A 91 2.96 5.95 2.79
N PHE A 92 2.76 7.07 2.09
CA PHE A 92 1.92 8.18 2.53
C PHE A 92 0.46 8.06 2.06
N LEU A 93 0.25 7.72 0.76
CA LEU A 93 -1.07 7.61 0.16
C LEU A 93 -1.59 6.17 0.21
N LYS A 94 -2.91 6.02 0.41
CA LYS A 94 -3.61 4.72 0.43
C LYS A 94 -2.92 3.71 1.34
N ASN A 95 -2.47 4.20 2.49
CA ASN A 95 -1.64 3.44 3.42
C ASN A 95 -2.30 2.15 3.88
N THR A 96 -1.48 1.12 4.00
CA THR A 96 -1.72 -0.15 4.68
C THR A 96 -0.44 -0.55 5.41
N ILE A 97 -0.58 -1.35 6.46
CA ILE A 97 0.54 -1.93 7.20
C ILE A 97 0.67 -3.40 6.81
N CYS A 98 1.87 -3.92 6.82
CA CYS A 98 2.14 -5.35 6.71
C CYS A 98 2.95 -5.83 7.91
N LEU A 99 2.53 -6.96 8.49
CA LEU A 99 3.26 -7.65 9.53
C LEU A 99 3.60 -9.05 9.03
N THR A 100 4.86 -9.51 9.21
CA THR A 100 5.28 -10.84 8.75
C THR A 100 5.58 -11.78 9.91
N ARG A 101 5.39 -13.07 9.69
CA ARG A 101 5.79 -14.17 10.58
C ARG A 101 6.22 -15.36 9.74
N GLY A 102 7.50 -15.67 9.75
CA GLY A 102 8.04 -16.75 8.93
C GLY A 102 7.79 -16.48 7.44
N ASP A 103 7.03 -17.35 6.79
CA ASP A 103 6.65 -17.24 5.37
C ASP A 103 5.21 -16.69 5.17
N GLU A 104 4.68 -15.99 6.15
CA GLU A 104 3.36 -15.39 6.10
C GLU A 104 3.44 -13.86 6.18
N ALA A 105 2.69 -13.17 5.34
CA ALA A 105 2.50 -11.72 5.38
C ALA A 105 1.02 -11.39 5.65
N PHE A 106 0.78 -10.54 6.63
CA PHE A 106 -0.53 -10.12 7.06
C PHE A 106 -0.71 -8.63 6.77
N LEU A 107 -1.56 -8.31 5.80
CA LEU A 107 -1.90 -6.91 5.50
C LEU A 107 -3.00 -6.43 6.45
N SER A 108 -2.88 -5.20 6.91
CA SER A 108 -3.98 -4.51 7.59
C SER A 108 -5.11 -4.19 6.61
N GLN A 109 -6.25 -3.76 7.16
CA GLN A 109 -7.25 -3.04 6.38
C GLN A 109 -6.65 -1.75 5.80
N HIS A 110 -7.31 -1.22 4.78
CA HIS A 110 -6.97 0.09 4.21
C HIS A 110 -7.10 1.19 5.28
N ILE A 111 -6.04 1.94 5.50
CA ILE A 111 -5.98 3.04 6.46
C ILE A 111 -6.33 4.36 5.75
N GLY A 112 -5.76 4.58 4.58
CA GLY A 112 -5.99 5.75 3.75
C GLY A 112 -4.81 6.70 3.68
N ASP A 113 -5.07 7.93 3.24
CA ASP A 113 -4.02 8.93 3.07
C ASP A 113 -3.65 9.55 4.43
N LEU A 114 -2.36 9.63 4.72
CA LEU A 114 -1.82 10.11 6.00
C LEU A 114 -1.69 11.66 6.03
N ASP A 115 -2.62 12.35 5.42
CA ASP A 115 -2.66 13.80 5.29
C ASP A 115 -3.38 14.53 6.43
N ASN A 116 -3.90 13.77 7.40
CA ASN A 116 -4.64 14.30 8.53
C ASN A 116 -4.36 13.51 9.83
N ALA A 117 -4.51 14.18 10.97
CA ALA A 117 -4.22 13.59 12.27
C ALA A 117 -5.07 12.36 12.63
N PRO A 118 -6.37 12.27 12.32
CA PRO A 118 -7.15 11.05 12.54
C PRO A 118 -6.61 9.82 11.80
N THR A 119 -6.18 9.97 10.55
CA THR A 119 -5.63 8.86 9.76
C THR A 119 -4.25 8.46 10.27
N CYS A 120 -3.42 9.42 10.69
CA CYS A 120 -2.14 9.14 11.33
C CYS A 120 -2.31 8.32 12.62
N ARG A 121 -3.26 8.71 13.49
CA ARG A 121 -3.59 7.90 14.69
C ARG A 121 -4.12 6.51 14.33
N ALA A 122 -4.94 6.41 13.29
CA ALA A 122 -5.45 5.12 12.83
C ALA A 122 -4.33 4.17 12.36
N LEU A 123 -3.24 4.70 11.77
CA LEU A 123 -2.05 3.91 11.43
C LEU A 123 -1.42 3.33 12.69
N GLU A 124 -1.18 4.15 13.71
CA GLU A 124 -0.55 3.74 14.98
C GLU A 124 -1.40 2.69 15.71
N GLU A 125 -2.71 2.96 15.84
CA GLU A 125 -3.67 2.02 16.44
C GLU A 125 -3.75 0.70 15.67
N THR A 126 -3.69 0.76 14.33
CA THR A 126 -3.74 -0.43 13.47
C THR A 126 -2.48 -1.27 13.64
N ALA A 127 -1.30 -0.65 13.73
CA ALA A 127 -0.05 -1.36 13.97
C ALA A 127 -0.09 -2.13 15.29
N GLN A 128 -0.47 -1.46 16.39
CA GLN A 128 -0.57 -2.09 17.69
C GLN A 128 -1.59 -3.23 17.67
N ARG A 129 -2.77 -2.97 17.15
CA ARG A 129 -3.84 -3.99 17.09
C ARG A 129 -3.48 -5.20 16.25
N LEU A 130 -2.78 -5.01 15.12
CA LEU A 130 -2.37 -6.13 14.27
C LEU A 130 -1.35 -7.01 14.98
N MET A 131 -0.42 -6.41 15.73
CA MET A 131 0.54 -7.13 16.57
C MET A 131 -0.17 -7.92 17.68
N ASP A 132 -1.10 -7.30 18.39
CA ASP A 132 -1.84 -7.92 19.48
C ASP A 132 -2.72 -9.07 18.97
N LEU A 133 -3.44 -8.85 17.85
CA LEU A 133 -4.35 -9.85 17.27
C LEU A 133 -3.63 -11.10 16.78
N LEU A 134 -2.44 -10.93 16.19
CA LEU A 134 -1.67 -12.01 15.60
C LEU A 134 -0.62 -12.58 16.58
N GLU A 135 -0.48 -11.95 17.75
CA GLU A 135 0.54 -12.28 18.76
C GLU A 135 1.95 -12.31 18.13
N ILE A 136 2.26 -11.26 17.33
CA ILE A 136 3.55 -11.13 16.63
C ILE A 136 4.29 -9.93 17.17
N GLU A 137 5.49 -10.17 17.71
CA GLU A 137 6.46 -9.14 18.04
C GLU A 137 7.44 -8.95 16.88
N PRO A 138 7.54 -7.75 16.28
CA PRO A 138 8.47 -7.52 15.19
C PRO A 138 9.93 -7.52 15.68
N GLU A 139 10.80 -8.12 14.88
CA GLU A 139 12.25 -8.14 15.08
C GLU A 139 12.92 -6.94 14.40
N LEU A 140 12.26 -6.38 13.38
CA LEU A 140 12.71 -5.19 12.66
C LEU A 140 11.53 -4.43 12.04
N VAL A 141 11.78 -3.20 11.62
CA VAL A 141 10.76 -2.32 11.04
C VAL A 141 11.20 -1.88 9.65
N ALA A 142 10.30 -1.93 8.68
CA ALA A 142 10.53 -1.42 7.33
C ALA A 142 9.64 -0.20 7.05
N HIS A 143 10.19 0.80 6.35
CA HIS A 143 9.48 2.04 6.03
C HIS A 143 9.92 2.60 4.67
N ASP A 144 9.16 3.55 4.14
CA ASP A 144 9.52 4.28 2.93
C ASP A 144 10.84 5.07 3.12
N LEU A 145 11.56 5.29 2.04
CA LEU A 145 12.80 6.07 2.05
C LEU A 145 12.55 7.55 2.37
N HIS A 146 11.33 8.07 2.14
CA HIS A 146 10.99 9.47 2.35
C HIS A 146 10.93 9.82 3.84
N PRO A 147 11.79 10.73 4.37
CA PRO A 147 11.91 10.95 5.81
C PRO A 147 10.70 11.67 6.43
N ASP A 148 9.99 12.47 5.63
CA ASP A 148 8.90 13.32 6.14
C ASP A 148 7.54 12.64 6.19
N PHE A 149 7.41 11.41 5.69
CA PHE A 149 6.17 10.68 5.80
C PHE A 149 5.90 10.34 7.27
N HIS A 150 4.64 10.49 7.68
CA HIS A 150 4.23 10.10 9.04
C HIS A 150 4.53 8.62 9.31
N SER A 151 4.28 7.75 8.33
CA SER A 151 4.60 6.32 8.41
C SER A 151 6.08 6.05 8.66
N THR A 152 6.98 6.84 8.05
CA THR A 152 8.43 6.73 8.26
C THR A 152 8.82 7.20 9.66
N ARG A 153 8.29 8.35 10.11
CA ARG A 153 8.56 8.86 11.47
C ARG A 153 8.07 7.90 12.54
N PHE A 154 6.83 7.43 12.41
CA PHE A 154 6.28 6.41 13.29
C PHE A 154 7.16 5.15 13.33
N ALA A 155 7.59 4.61 12.18
CA ALA A 155 8.46 3.44 12.09
C ALA A 155 9.78 3.64 12.84
N CYS A 156 10.43 4.79 12.62
CA CYS A 156 11.71 5.12 13.28
C CYS A 156 11.57 5.28 14.79
N ASP A 157 10.48 5.93 15.25
CA ASP A 157 10.22 6.13 16.68
C ASP A 157 9.84 4.81 17.36
N PHE A 158 9.02 4.00 16.73
CA PHE A 158 8.65 2.66 17.19
C PHE A 158 9.89 1.76 17.32
N ALA A 159 10.75 1.73 16.29
CA ALA A 159 11.97 0.95 16.30
C ALA A 159 12.92 1.41 17.41
N ARG A 160 13.12 2.73 17.56
CA ARG A 160 13.96 3.32 18.61
C ARG A 160 13.46 2.98 20.00
N GLY A 161 12.14 3.11 20.25
CA GLY A 161 11.53 2.82 21.54
C GLY A 161 11.65 1.36 21.97
N ARG A 162 11.83 0.44 21.02
CA ARG A 162 11.96 -1.01 21.26
C ARG A 162 13.38 -1.55 21.03
N GLY A 163 14.34 -0.71 20.69
CA GLY A 163 15.72 -1.13 20.38
C GLY A 163 15.83 -1.97 19.10
N LEU A 164 14.89 -1.82 18.17
CA LEU A 164 14.83 -2.56 16.91
C LEU A 164 15.60 -1.82 15.80
N LYS A 165 16.02 -2.57 14.79
CA LYS A 165 16.56 -2.01 13.55
C LYS A 165 15.42 -1.51 12.65
N SER A 166 15.54 -0.30 12.10
CA SER A 166 14.70 0.17 11.00
C SER A 166 15.42 0.09 9.66
N ILE A 167 14.68 -0.23 8.61
CA ILE A 167 15.17 -0.38 7.23
C ILE A 167 14.36 0.53 6.33
N ALA A 168 15.04 1.47 5.68
CA ALA A 168 14.43 2.31 4.64
C ALA A 168 14.42 1.55 3.31
N VAL A 169 13.27 1.50 2.66
CA VAL A 169 13.06 0.81 1.38
C VAL A 169 12.73 1.86 0.31
N GLN A 170 13.40 1.76 -0.84
CA GLN A 170 13.13 2.66 -1.96
C GLN A 170 11.71 2.37 -2.52
N HIS A 171 10.95 3.43 -2.79
CA HIS A 171 9.53 3.40 -3.09
C HIS A 171 9.16 2.46 -4.26
N HIS A 172 9.78 2.67 -5.42
CA HIS A 172 9.51 1.89 -6.63
C HIS A 172 10.00 0.43 -6.52
N HIS A 173 11.10 0.21 -5.78
CA HIS A 173 11.54 -1.14 -5.43
C HIS A 173 10.49 -1.85 -4.58
N ALA A 174 9.89 -1.16 -3.61
CA ALA A 174 8.81 -1.72 -2.78
C ALA A 174 7.59 -2.12 -3.61
N HIS A 175 7.18 -1.30 -4.59
CA HIS A 175 6.09 -1.64 -5.51
C HIS A 175 6.37 -2.93 -6.29
N ILE A 176 7.55 -3.04 -6.88
CA ILE A 176 7.94 -4.22 -7.66
C ILE A 176 8.07 -5.46 -6.78
N ALA A 177 8.70 -5.32 -5.60
CA ALA A 177 8.86 -6.41 -4.64
C ALA A 177 7.51 -6.93 -4.11
N ALA A 178 6.54 -6.04 -3.88
CA ALA A 178 5.19 -6.42 -3.46
C ALA A 178 4.48 -7.27 -4.53
N VAL A 179 4.54 -6.85 -5.79
CA VAL A 179 3.98 -7.63 -6.91
C VAL A 179 4.69 -8.96 -7.07
N ALA A 180 6.03 -8.98 -6.99
CA ALA A 180 6.81 -10.21 -7.06
C ALA A 180 6.42 -11.20 -5.95
N ALA A 181 6.26 -10.71 -4.72
CA ALA A 181 5.85 -11.51 -3.56
C ALA A 181 4.44 -12.07 -3.74
N GLU A 182 3.49 -11.23 -4.20
CA GLU A 182 2.10 -11.63 -4.45
C GLU A 182 2.01 -12.76 -5.48
N HIS A 183 2.84 -12.72 -6.51
CA HIS A 183 2.88 -13.73 -7.58
C HIS A 183 3.85 -14.88 -7.31
N GLY A 184 4.54 -14.89 -6.18
CA GLY A 184 5.55 -15.91 -5.86
C GLY A 184 6.73 -15.93 -6.83
N ALA A 185 7.02 -14.80 -7.48
CA ALA A 185 8.14 -14.68 -8.39
C ALA A 185 9.46 -14.74 -7.61
N THR A 186 10.41 -15.53 -8.11
CA THR A 186 11.73 -15.74 -7.50
C THR A 186 12.83 -15.48 -8.53
N GLY A 187 13.97 -14.93 -8.06
CA GLY A 187 15.11 -14.60 -8.90
C GLY A 187 15.03 -13.20 -9.53
N PRO A 188 16.03 -12.84 -10.34
CA PRO A 188 16.10 -11.54 -10.98
C PRO A 188 14.92 -11.30 -11.91
N LEU A 189 14.29 -10.11 -11.82
CA LEU A 189 13.17 -9.71 -12.68
C LEU A 189 13.32 -8.26 -13.12
N LEU A 190 12.63 -7.92 -14.20
CA LEU A 190 12.46 -6.55 -14.65
C LEU A 190 11.09 -6.05 -14.19
N GLY A 191 11.05 -4.90 -13.53
CA GLY A 191 9.84 -4.27 -13.05
C GLY A 191 9.67 -2.87 -13.60
N LEU A 192 8.44 -2.57 -14.02
CA LEU A 192 7.99 -1.22 -14.33
C LEU A 192 7.14 -0.70 -13.18
N ALA A 193 7.61 0.35 -12.50
CA ALA A 193 6.85 1.10 -11.52
C ALA A 193 6.38 2.41 -12.16
N LEU A 194 5.11 2.47 -12.56
CA LEU A 194 4.53 3.57 -13.32
C LEU A 194 3.77 4.58 -12.44
N ASP A 195 4.09 4.60 -11.17
CA ASP A 195 3.60 5.62 -10.24
C ASP A 195 4.23 6.99 -10.51
N GLY A 196 3.56 8.04 -10.02
CA GLY A 196 3.91 9.41 -10.38
C GLY A 196 5.17 9.94 -9.70
N VAL A 197 5.41 9.53 -8.44
CA VAL A 197 6.49 10.09 -7.64
C VAL A 197 6.88 9.22 -6.45
N GLY A 198 8.19 9.05 -6.23
CA GLY A 198 8.78 8.46 -5.03
C GLY A 198 10.19 9.01 -4.83
N MET A 199 10.70 8.94 -3.60
CA MET A 199 12.06 9.37 -3.31
C MET A 199 13.08 8.37 -3.89
N GLY A 200 14.01 8.88 -4.70
CA GLY A 200 15.16 8.14 -5.21
C GLY A 200 16.27 7.95 -4.17
N THR A 201 17.16 6.99 -4.40
CA THR A 201 18.35 6.78 -3.55
C THR A 201 19.34 7.95 -3.62
N ASP A 202 19.25 8.75 -4.68
CA ASP A 202 19.97 10.00 -4.90
C ASP A 202 19.28 11.22 -4.27
N LYS A 203 18.21 11.00 -3.51
CA LYS A 203 17.28 12.01 -2.95
C LYS A 203 16.54 12.82 -4.02
N GLY A 204 16.63 12.41 -5.28
CA GLY A 204 15.85 12.96 -6.37
C GLY A 204 14.42 12.48 -6.38
N VAL A 205 13.60 13.14 -7.20
CA VAL A 205 12.23 12.74 -7.48
C VAL A 205 12.25 11.72 -8.62
N TRP A 206 11.87 10.49 -8.32
CA TRP A 206 11.74 9.41 -9.30
C TRP A 206 10.28 9.18 -9.65
N GLY A 207 10.03 8.66 -10.87
CA GLY A 207 8.69 8.29 -11.33
C GLY A 207 8.74 7.68 -12.72
N GLY A 208 7.90 6.67 -12.95
CA GLY A 208 7.89 5.92 -14.20
C GLY A 208 9.18 5.13 -14.43
N GLU A 209 9.53 4.28 -13.47
CA GLU A 209 10.84 3.64 -13.36
C GLU A 209 10.89 2.25 -13.96
N LEU A 210 12.00 1.93 -14.65
CA LEU A 210 12.38 0.58 -15.05
C LEU A 210 13.52 0.11 -14.14
N LEU A 211 13.23 -0.88 -13.30
CA LEU A 211 14.21 -1.44 -12.38
C LEU A 211 14.48 -2.92 -12.70
N GLN A 212 15.74 -3.32 -12.61
CA GLN A 212 16.09 -4.72 -12.41
C GLN A 212 16.11 -4.99 -10.92
N VAL A 213 15.33 -5.98 -10.47
CA VAL A 213 15.20 -6.33 -9.05
C VAL A 213 15.66 -7.75 -8.83
N ASP A 214 16.50 -7.95 -7.82
CA ASP A 214 16.92 -9.27 -7.34
C ASP A 214 16.90 -9.28 -5.81
N ASN A 215 15.78 -9.74 -5.27
CA ASN A 215 15.47 -9.74 -3.84
C ASN A 215 15.60 -8.33 -3.22
N GLU A 216 16.56 -8.13 -2.30
CA GLU A 216 16.82 -6.85 -1.64
C GLU A 216 17.61 -5.84 -2.48
N ARG A 217 18.11 -6.25 -3.63
CA ARG A 217 18.91 -5.42 -4.52
C ARG A 217 18.12 -4.97 -5.73
N PHE A 218 18.42 -3.78 -6.20
CA PHE A 218 17.90 -3.30 -7.47
C PHE A 218 18.91 -2.42 -8.21
N ALA A 219 18.75 -2.35 -9.53
CA ALA A 219 19.46 -1.43 -10.39
C ALA A 219 18.43 -0.62 -11.20
N ARG A 220 18.60 0.69 -11.24
CA ARG A 220 17.80 1.59 -12.08
C ARG A 220 18.30 1.50 -13.51
N LEU A 221 17.53 0.92 -14.42
CA LEU A 221 17.90 0.75 -15.83
C LEU A 221 17.44 1.92 -16.69
N GLY A 222 16.36 2.59 -16.31
CA GLY A 222 15.81 3.71 -17.03
C GLY A 222 14.59 4.29 -16.33
N HIS A 223 14.08 5.38 -16.90
CA HIS A 223 12.86 6.03 -16.40
C HIS A 223 12.18 6.82 -17.53
N LEU A 224 10.92 7.14 -17.36
CA LEU A 224 10.22 8.07 -18.22
C LEU A 224 10.86 9.46 -18.10
N ARG A 225 10.77 10.23 -19.18
CA ARG A 225 11.24 11.62 -19.15
C ARG A 225 10.48 12.40 -18.07
N ALA A 226 11.22 13.01 -17.15
CA ALA A 226 10.60 13.82 -16.11
C ALA A 226 9.89 15.04 -16.70
N LEU A 227 8.70 15.30 -16.22
CA LEU A 227 7.90 16.49 -16.51
C LEU A 227 7.92 17.42 -15.30
N ALA A 228 7.91 18.73 -15.53
CA ALA A 228 7.69 19.70 -14.47
C ALA A 228 6.31 19.46 -13.80
N LEU A 229 6.22 19.72 -12.50
CA LEU A 229 4.98 19.67 -11.73
C LEU A 229 4.47 21.11 -11.45
N PRO A 230 3.71 21.73 -12.37
CA PRO A 230 3.28 23.13 -12.20
C PRO A 230 2.34 23.27 -10.99
N GLY A 231 2.83 23.93 -9.93
CA GLY A 231 2.11 24.07 -8.67
C GLY A 231 2.28 22.90 -7.69
N GLY A 232 3.30 22.05 -7.90
CA GLY A 232 3.60 20.93 -7.02
C GLY A 232 2.43 19.93 -6.95
N ASP A 233 2.01 19.55 -5.74
CA ASP A 233 0.92 18.58 -5.50
C ASP A 233 -0.41 18.92 -6.17
N LYS A 234 -0.62 20.20 -6.55
CA LYS A 234 -1.80 20.57 -7.33
C LYS A 234 -1.82 19.91 -8.71
N ALA A 235 -0.65 19.64 -9.29
CA ALA A 235 -0.57 18.98 -10.59
C ALA A 235 -1.18 17.58 -10.59
N ALA A 236 -1.12 16.85 -9.47
CA ALA A 236 -1.75 15.55 -9.32
C ALA A 236 -3.29 15.63 -9.23
N ARG A 237 -3.83 16.75 -8.74
CA ARG A 237 -5.29 16.98 -8.56
C ARG A 237 -5.92 17.70 -9.74
N GLU A 238 -5.13 18.40 -10.54
CA GLU A 238 -5.54 19.22 -11.67
C GLU A 238 -4.82 18.74 -12.94
N PRO A 239 -5.31 17.68 -13.63
CA PRO A 239 -4.61 17.01 -14.74
C PRO A 239 -4.22 17.93 -15.90
N TRP A 240 -4.95 19.03 -16.10
CA TRP A 240 -4.62 20.03 -17.13
C TRP A 240 -3.22 20.63 -16.95
N ARG A 241 -2.72 20.72 -15.70
CA ARG A 241 -1.36 21.20 -15.41
C ARG A 241 -0.31 20.26 -15.98
N MET A 242 -0.56 18.96 -15.89
CA MET A 242 0.37 17.96 -16.47
C MET A 242 0.28 17.96 -18.00
N ALA A 243 -0.92 18.19 -18.57
CA ALA A 243 -1.06 18.37 -20.01
C ALA A 243 -0.27 19.60 -20.50
N ALA A 244 -0.36 20.73 -19.80
CA ALA A 244 0.44 21.93 -20.09
C ALA A 244 1.94 21.67 -20.00
N ALA A 245 2.41 20.97 -18.94
CA ALA A 245 3.80 20.59 -18.80
C ALA A 245 4.28 19.70 -19.94
N ALA A 246 3.46 18.75 -20.40
CA ALA A 246 3.76 17.89 -21.52
C ALA A 246 3.86 18.65 -22.83
N LEU A 247 2.90 19.54 -23.12
CA LEU A 247 2.93 20.42 -24.31
C LEU A 247 4.19 21.30 -24.31
N PHE A 248 4.50 21.90 -23.16
CA PHE A 248 5.72 22.71 -23.03
C PHE A 248 6.98 21.88 -23.30
N ALA A 249 7.09 20.68 -22.72
CA ALA A 249 8.21 19.79 -22.93
C ALA A 249 8.38 19.30 -24.39
N LEU A 250 7.30 19.32 -25.16
CA LEU A 250 7.25 19.01 -26.60
C LEU A 250 7.50 20.24 -27.49
N GLY A 251 7.75 21.41 -26.92
CA GLY A 251 7.92 22.66 -27.68
C GLY A 251 6.61 23.25 -28.21
N ARG A 252 5.46 22.79 -27.71
CA ARG A 252 4.10 23.19 -28.11
C ARG A 252 3.43 24.11 -27.08
N GLY A 253 4.21 24.90 -26.36
CA GLY A 253 3.71 25.78 -25.32
C GLY A 253 2.70 26.85 -25.78
N GLY A 254 2.67 27.18 -27.08
CA GLY A 254 1.66 28.09 -27.65
C GLY A 254 0.24 27.50 -27.77
N GLU A 255 0.07 26.23 -27.42
CA GLU A 255 -1.23 25.53 -27.45
C GLU A 255 -1.85 25.39 -26.04
N ILE A 256 -1.24 26.01 -25.04
CA ILE A 256 -1.70 25.98 -23.62
C ILE A 256 -2.79 27.08 -23.38
#